data_c44da167e07284b444329aee4f19341a
#
_entry.id   c44da167e07284b444329aee4f19341a
#
_cell.length_a   1.000
_cell.length_b   1.000
_cell.length_c   1.000
_cell.angle_alpha   90.00
_cell.angle_beta   90.00
_cell.angle_gamma   90.00
#
_symmetry.space_group_name_H-M   'P 1'
#
loop_
_entity.id
_entity.type
_entity.pdbx_description
1 polymer ?
#
loop_
_entity_poly.entity_id
_entity_poly.type
_entity_poly.pdbx_seq_one_letter_code
_entity_poly.pdbx_strand_id
1 'polypeptide(L)'
;SSTSRGLGDVYKRQVLNASFLSFQNYDFEKVGIAEDDGMNIYSIDISNITFNFKDQGYSSLVEYDLRHMLPTLNNNDISLLGRANQLLHWIKSNKHCGYCGNVKNYNDKEEALFCDCNNIMVYPTISPCILSLVTKGDQILLARNALFPNGLFSALAGFIEVSETAEETLKREVLEEVKINVKNIRYFGSQSWPFPSQLMLAYICDYDSGEIEVDGEEIVEAQWFNLDQLPNTPPETTLSGRLINSYISDH
;
A
#
# COMPACT_ATOMS: atom_id res chain seq x y z
N SER A 1 6.37 -23.70 -21.84
CA SER A 1 7.04 -22.56 -21.21
C SER A 1 6.01 -21.60 -20.66
N SER A 2 5.65 -21.74 -19.39
CA SER A 2 4.83 -20.76 -18.67
C SER A 2 5.74 -19.62 -18.23
N THR A 3 5.70 -18.51 -18.94
CA THR A 3 6.33 -17.27 -18.49
C THR A 3 5.52 -16.69 -17.35
N SER A 4 6.02 -16.82 -16.13
CA SER A 4 5.59 -16.03 -14.98
C SER A 4 5.84 -14.56 -15.31
N ARG A 5 4.78 -13.83 -15.66
CA ARG A 5 4.83 -12.36 -15.69
C ARG A 5 4.92 -11.90 -14.24
N GLY A 6 6.13 -11.55 -13.83
CA GLY A 6 6.39 -11.01 -12.51
C GLY A 6 5.62 -9.71 -12.30
N LEU A 7 5.07 -9.54 -11.10
CA LEU A 7 4.44 -8.32 -10.57
C LEU A 7 5.36 -7.07 -10.60
N GLY A 8 6.59 -7.19 -11.13
CA GLY A 8 7.60 -6.13 -11.16
C GLY A 8 7.36 -5.00 -12.17
N ASP A 9 6.49 -5.16 -13.16
CA ASP A 9 6.37 -4.18 -14.25
C ASP A 9 5.33 -3.07 -14.03
N VAL A 10 4.64 -3.04 -12.88
CA VAL A 10 3.46 -2.17 -12.70
C VAL A 10 3.79 -0.80 -12.10
N TYR A 11 4.97 -0.57 -11.50
CA TYR A 11 5.22 0.61 -10.65
C TYR A 11 6.46 1.45 -10.98
N LYS A 12 6.79 1.59 -12.26
CA LYS A 12 7.88 2.49 -12.68
C LYS A 12 7.38 3.94 -12.77
N ARG A 13 7.63 4.76 -11.75
CA ARG A 13 7.16 6.15 -11.69
C ARG A 13 8.23 7.07 -11.10
N GLN A 14 8.33 8.30 -11.63
CA GLN A 14 9.32 9.31 -11.24
C GLN A 14 8.67 10.63 -10.85
N VAL A 15 9.31 11.38 -9.94
CA VAL A 15 8.99 12.77 -9.65
C VAL A 15 9.95 13.69 -10.40
N LEU A 16 9.42 14.61 -11.18
CA LEU A 16 10.16 15.56 -11.98
C LEU A 16 9.74 16.99 -11.64
N ASN A 17 10.68 17.94 -11.70
CA ASN A 17 10.41 19.36 -11.47
C ASN A 17 9.50 19.92 -12.59
N ALA A 18 8.59 20.85 -12.27
CA ALA A 18 7.61 21.43 -13.18
C ALA A 18 8.20 22.16 -14.38
N SER A 19 9.44 22.65 -14.33
CA SER A 19 10.18 23.17 -15.50
C SER A 19 10.37 22.13 -16.61
N PHE A 20 10.17 20.87 -16.28
CA PHE A 20 10.21 19.73 -17.19
C PHE A 20 8.96 19.60 -18.05
N LEU A 21 7.83 20.18 -17.63
CA LEU A 21 6.52 20.06 -18.31
C LEU A 21 6.36 21.03 -19.50
N SER A 22 7.42 21.75 -19.90
CA SER A 22 7.43 22.52 -21.15
C SER A 22 7.49 21.64 -22.42
N PHE A 23 7.14 20.36 -22.31
CA PHE A 23 6.99 19.44 -23.44
C PHE A 23 5.71 19.77 -24.22
N GLN A 24 5.79 20.77 -25.08
CA GLN A 24 4.68 21.30 -25.86
C GLN A 24 4.10 20.34 -26.91
N ASN A 25 4.63 19.12 -27.02
CA ASN A 25 4.26 18.19 -28.09
C ASN A 25 3.71 16.84 -27.63
N TYR A 26 3.47 16.63 -26.32
CA TYR A 26 2.93 15.37 -25.80
C TYR A 26 1.62 15.61 -25.05
N ASP A 27 0.60 14.87 -25.43
CA ASP A 27 -0.69 14.83 -24.73
C ASP A 27 -0.56 13.84 -23.55
N PHE A 28 -0.22 14.39 -22.38
CA PHE A 28 -0.09 13.61 -21.16
C PHE A 28 -1.39 13.65 -20.35
N GLU A 29 -1.90 12.50 -19.96
CA GLU A 29 -2.86 12.44 -18.87
C GLU A 29 -2.12 12.86 -17.57
N LYS A 30 -2.37 14.08 -17.11
CA LYS A 30 -1.81 14.62 -15.87
C LYS A 30 -2.88 14.70 -14.80
N VAL A 31 -2.51 14.40 -13.58
CA VAL A 31 -3.39 14.48 -12.40
C VAL A 31 -2.75 15.39 -11.36
N GLY A 32 -3.48 16.38 -10.89
CA GLY A 32 -3.07 17.23 -9.77
C GLY A 32 -2.97 16.39 -8.50
N ILE A 33 -1.85 16.46 -7.78
CA ILE A 33 -1.63 15.69 -6.55
C ILE A 33 -1.44 16.55 -5.31
N ALA A 34 -0.94 17.76 -5.46
CA ALA A 34 -0.72 18.69 -4.34
C ALA A 34 -0.51 20.11 -4.86
N GLU A 35 -0.54 21.07 -3.94
CA GLU A 35 -0.02 22.41 -4.09
C GLU A 35 1.04 22.66 -3.01
N ASP A 36 2.21 23.17 -3.39
CA ASP A 36 3.29 23.48 -2.48
C ASP A 36 3.88 24.86 -2.85
N ASP A 37 3.90 25.80 -1.91
CA ASP A 37 4.35 27.19 -2.08
C ASP A 37 3.77 27.89 -3.34
N GLY A 38 2.48 27.66 -3.63
CA GLY A 38 1.80 28.22 -4.81
C GLY A 38 2.15 27.51 -6.13
N MET A 39 2.86 26.41 -6.08
CA MET A 39 3.17 25.55 -7.23
C MET A 39 2.28 24.31 -7.22
N ASN A 40 1.57 24.06 -8.33
CA ASN A 40 0.81 22.83 -8.50
C ASN A 40 1.74 21.68 -8.87
N ILE A 41 1.63 20.57 -8.13
CA ILE A 41 2.36 19.33 -8.39
C ILE A 41 1.43 18.36 -9.11
N TYR A 42 1.93 17.80 -10.23
CA TYR A 42 1.19 16.85 -11.05
C TYR A 42 1.90 15.51 -11.12
N SER A 43 1.11 14.46 -11.23
CA SER A 43 1.58 13.12 -11.62
C SER A 43 1.22 12.84 -13.07
N ILE A 44 2.11 12.18 -13.80
CA ILE A 44 1.93 11.86 -15.22
C ILE A 44 2.27 10.38 -15.43
N ASP A 45 1.37 9.65 -16.11
CA ASP A 45 1.67 8.28 -16.56
C ASP A 45 2.39 8.33 -17.91
N ILE A 46 3.64 7.89 -17.92
CA ILE A 46 4.48 7.82 -19.13
C ILE A 46 4.65 6.39 -19.65
N SER A 47 3.91 5.41 -19.12
CA SER A 47 4.07 3.98 -19.45
C SER A 47 3.85 3.67 -20.94
N ASN A 48 3.06 4.47 -21.66
CA ASN A 48 2.75 4.30 -23.07
C ASN A 48 3.57 5.21 -24.00
N ILE A 49 4.59 5.89 -23.47
CA ILE A 49 5.38 6.88 -24.21
C ILE A 49 6.82 6.39 -24.32
N THR A 50 7.33 6.31 -25.54
CA THR A 50 8.75 6.10 -25.75
C THR A 50 9.47 7.41 -25.48
N PHE A 51 9.86 7.65 -24.24
CA PHE A 51 10.55 8.85 -23.81
C PHE A 51 11.96 8.50 -23.38
N ASN A 52 12.96 9.13 -24.01
CA ASN A 52 14.34 8.97 -23.63
C ASN A 52 14.82 10.24 -22.89
N PHE A 53 14.90 10.17 -21.58
CA PHE A 53 15.35 11.28 -20.74
C PHE A 53 16.74 11.79 -21.10
N LYS A 54 17.63 10.91 -21.55
CA LYS A 54 19.02 11.28 -21.92
C LYS A 54 19.05 12.19 -23.15
N ASP A 55 18.19 11.93 -24.13
CA ASP A 55 18.11 12.73 -25.36
C ASP A 55 17.59 14.15 -25.11
N GLN A 56 16.93 14.37 -23.96
CA GLN A 56 16.37 15.64 -23.51
C GLN A 56 17.29 16.37 -22.50
N GLY A 57 18.53 15.93 -22.32
CA GLY A 57 19.49 16.56 -21.41
C GLY A 57 19.41 16.11 -19.96
N TYR A 58 18.60 15.10 -19.64
CA TYR A 58 18.40 14.60 -18.27
C TYR A 58 19.13 13.27 -18.04
N SER A 59 20.43 13.25 -18.34
CA SER A 59 21.26 12.04 -18.21
C SER A 59 21.45 11.52 -16.78
N SER A 60 21.11 12.35 -15.78
CA SER A 60 21.23 11.99 -14.35
C SER A 60 19.96 11.37 -13.75
N LEU A 61 18.84 11.33 -14.50
CA LEU A 61 17.62 10.72 -14.00
C LEU A 61 17.73 9.20 -13.98
N VAL A 62 17.33 8.61 -12.87
CA VAL A 62 17.32 7.16 -12.65
C VAL A 62 15.91 6.75 -12.26
N GLU A 63 15.46 5.63 -12.82
CA GLU A 63 14.17 5.03 -12.54
C GLU A 63 14.26 4.12 -11.32
N TYR A 64 13.33 4.28 -10.38
CA TYR A 64 13.26 3.48 -9.17
C TYR A 64 11.85 2.94 -8.93
N ASP A 65 11.77 1.76 -8.34
CA ASP A 65 10.53 1.23 -7.77
C ASP A 65 10.21 1.99 -6.47
N LEU A 66 8.98 2.53 -6.37
CA LEU A 66 8.56 3.31 -5.20
C LEU A 66 8.65 2.52 -3.90
N ARG A 67 8.33 1.22 -3.92
CA ARG A 67 8.37 0.35 -2.73
C ARG A 67 9.79 0.23 -2.20
N HIS A 68 10.78 0.08 -3.09
CA HIS A 68 12.19 0.02 -2.71
C HIS A 68 12.74 1.35 -2.19
N MET A 69 12.13 2.47 -2.59
CA MET A 69 12.53 3.80 -2.14
C MET A 69 11.96 4.18 -0.76
N LEU A 70 10.88 3.55 -0.30
CA LEU A 70 10.22 3.92 0.97
C LEU A 70 11.17 4.09 2.17
N PRO A 71 12.19 3.23 2.40
CA PRO A 71 13.09 3.40 3.53
C PRO A 71 13.98 4.64 3.46
N THR A 72 14.14 5.25 2.28
CA THR A 72 15.03 6.40 2.04
C THR A 72 14.29 7.72 1.95
N LEU A 73 12.96 7.69 1.87
CA LEU A 73 12.11 8.87 1.70
C LEU A 73 11.66 9.43 3.05
N ASN A 74 11.50 10.75 3.12
CA ASN A 74 10.83 11.37 4.26
C ASN A 74 9.30 11.23 4.18
N ASN A 75 8.59 11.53 5.26
CA ASN A 75 7.15 11.35 5.34
C ASN A 75 6.36 12.18 4.30
N ASN A 76 6.82 13.39 3.97
CA ASN A 76 6.16 14.24 2.98
C ASN A 76 6.29 13.64 1.58
N ASP A 77 7.49 13.16 1.21
CA ASP A 77 7.72 12.50 -0.08
C ASP A 77 6.93 11.19 -0.18
N ILE A 78 6.86 10.39 0.89
CA ILE A 78 6.04 9.17 0.95
C ILE A 78 4.56 9.49 0.69
N SER A 79 4.03 10.53 1.33
CA SER A 79 2.65 10.96 1.14
C SER A 79 2.38 11.42 -0.29
N LEU A 80 3.27 12.26 -0.83
CA LEU A 80 3.13 12.81 -2.17
C LEU A 80 3.20 11.72 -3.26
N LEU A 81 4.25 10.90 -3.20
CA LEU A 81 4.46 9.82 -4.15
C LEU A 81 3.40 8.72 -4.00
N GLY A 82 2.97 8.45 -2.77
CA GLY A 82 1.89 7.52 -2.48
C GLY A 82 0.58 7.97 -3.10
N ARG A 83 0.19 9.25 -2.90
CA ARG A 83 -1.00 9.83 -3.54
C ARG A 83 -0.92 9.75 -5.07
N ALA A 84 0.23 10.12 -5.63
CA ALA A 84 0.47 10.01 -7.08
C ALA A 84 0.25 8.59 -7.60
N ASN A 85 0.84 7.60 -6.91
CA ASN A 85 0.71 6.19 -7.27
C ASN A 85 -0.74 5.72 -7.21
N GLN A 86 -1.46 6.04 -6.14
CA GLN A 86 -2.86 5.65 -5.95
C GLN A 86 -3.77 6.27 -7.01
N LEU A 87 -3.66 7.57 -7.28
CA LEU A 87 -4.49 8.25 -8.27
C LEU A 87 -4.25 7.74 -9.69
N LEU A 88 -2.99 7.59 -10.11
CA LEU A 88 -2.68 7.05 -11.44
C LEU A 88 -3.15 5.60 -11.61
N HIS A 89 -2.96 4.78 -10.57
CA HIS A 89 -3.46 3.40 -10.60
C HIS A 89 -4.98 3.37 -10.71
N TRP A 90 -5.67 4.18 -9.91
CA TRP A 90 -7.13 4.26 -9.90
C TRP A 90 -7.68 4.74 -11.25
N ILE A 91 -7.14 5.80 -11.85
CA ILE A 91 -7.55 6.29 -13.16
C ILE A 91 -7.39 5.19 -14.23
N LYS A 92 -6.25 4.54 -14.25
CA LYS A 92 -5.95 3.48 -15.22
C LYS A 92 -6.89 2.28 -15.08
N SER A 93 -7.18 1.85 -13.85
CA SER A 93 -8.05 0.69 -13.59
C SER A 93 -9.54 1.01 -13.78
N ASN A 94 -9.92 2.30 -13.73
CA ASN A 94 -11.31 2.74 -13.86
C ASN A 94 -11.59 3.52 -15.15
N LYS A 95 -10.73 3.45 -16.15
CA LYS A 95 -10.80 4.24 -17.39
C LYS A 95 -12.14 4.11 -18.12
N HIS A 96 -12.74 2.94 -18.13
CA HIS A 96 -13.99 2.68 -18.84
C HIS A 96 -15.19 2.62 -17.88
N CYS A 97 -16.34 3.09 -18.37
CA CYS A 97 -17.59 3.02 -17.63
C CYS A 97 -18.11 1.58 -17.57
N GLY A 98 -18.44 1.09 -16.37
CA GLY A 98 -18.99 -0.24 -16.17
C GLY A 98 -20.42 -0.44 -16.74
N TYR A 99 -21.13 0.65 -17.09
CA TYR A 99 -22.46 0.59 -17.68
C TYR A 99 -22.46 0.62 -19.20
N CYS A 100 -21.72 1.55 -19.80
CA CYS A 100 -21.78 1.76 -21.26
C CYS A 100 -20.48 1.44 -21.99
N GLY A 101 -19.39 1.13 -21.26
CA GLY A 101 -18.08 0.85 -21.84
C GLY A 101 -17.30 2.07 -22.33
N ASN A 102 -17.90 3.26 -22.36
CA ASN A 102 -17.21 4.47 -22.84
C ASN A 102 -16.08 4.89 -21.89
N VAL A 103 -15.09 5.57 -22.45
CA VAL A 103 -14.03 6.20 -21.66
C VAL A 103 -14.64 7.29 -20.78
N LYS A 104 -14.28 7.30 -19.50
CA LYS A 104 -14.66 8.33 -18.54
C LYS A 104 -13.71 9.51 -18.61
N ASN A 105 -14.23 10.72 -18.37
CA ASN A 105 -13.46 11.95 -18.29
C ASN A 105 -13.06 12.23 -16.83
N TYR A 106 -11.86 12.75 -16.61
CA TYR A 106 -11.43 13.19 -15.29
C TYR A 106 -11.98 14.61 -14.99
N ASN A 107 -12.57 14.77 -13.82
CA ASN A 107 -13.06 16.03 -13.30
C ASN A 107 -12.11 16.53 -12.20
N ASP A 108 -11.30 17.54 -12.50
CA ASP A 108 -10.30 18.09 -11.57
C ASP A 108 -10.92 18.70 -10.30
N LYS A 109 -12.14 19.25 -10.38
CA LYS A 109 -12.79 19.90 -9.22
C LYS A 109 -13.27 18.90 -8.19
N GLU A 110 -13.75 17.75 -8.66
CA GLU A 110 -14.31 16.70 -7.83
C GLU A 110 -13.27 15.59 -7.55
N GLU A 111 -12.12 15.64 -8.22
CA GLU A 111 -11.13 14.53 -8.23
C GLU A 111 -11.80 13.18 -8.53
N ALA A 112 -12.67 13.15 -9.53
CA ALA A 112 -13.48 11.99 -9.87
C ALA A 112 -13.46 11.69 -11.35
N LEU A 113 -13.69 10.42 -11.73
CA LEU A 113 -13.96 10.03 -13.10
C LEU A 113 -15.47 10.12 -13.40
N PHE A 114 -15.81 10.77 -14.49
CA PHE A 114 -17.20 11.06 -14.88
C PHE A 114 -17.58 10.37 -16.19
N CYS A 115 -18.81 9.86 -16.26
CA CYS A 115 -19.43 9.35 -17.48
C CYS A 115 -20.82 9.96 -17.69
N ASP A 116 -21.04 10.52 -18.87
CA ASP A 116 -22.31 11.17 -19.24
C ASP A 116 -23.51 10.22 -19.34
N CYS A 117 -23.28 8.91 -19.48
CA CYS A 117 -24.36 7.96 -19.76
C CYS A 117 -25.46 7.92 -18.68
N ASN A 118 -25.08 8.09 -17.39
CA ASN A 118 -26.00 8.12 -16.24
C ASN A 118 -25.56 9.12 -15.17
N ASN A 119 -24.83 10.16 -15.53
CA ASN A 119 -24.22 11.10 -14.57
C ASN A 119 -23.42 10.40 -13.48
N ILE A 120 -22.69 9.31 -13.85
CA ILE A 120 -21.95 8.51 -12.88
C ILE A 120 -20.64 9.19 -12.56
N MET A 121 -20.44 9.48 -11.27
CA MET A 121 -19.16 9.90 -10.69
C MET A 121 -18.52 8.70 -10.00
N VAL A 122 -17.24 8.44 -10.28
CA VAL A 122 -16.45 7.40 -9.62
C VAL A 122 -15.30 8.06 -8.92
N TYR A 123 -15.28 7.96 -7.60
CA TYR A 123 -14.22 8.52 -6.76
C TYR A 123 -13.08 7.51 -6.53
N PRO A 124 -11.87 7.99 -6.17
CA PRO A 124 -10.78 7.09 -5.79
C PRO A 124 -11.18 6.13 -4.68
N THR A 125 -10.92 4.84 -4.89
CA THR A 125 -11.22 3.79 -3.92
C THR A 125 -9.99 3.43 -3.09
N ILE A 126 -10.22 3.20 -1.80
CA ILE A 126 -9.21 2.74 -0.85
C ILE A 126 -9.69 1.41 -0.27
N SER A 127 -8.84 0.40 -0.29
CA SER A 127 -9.14 -0.91 0.32
C SER A 127 -8.65 -0.90 1.78
N PRO A 128 -9.55 -0.98 2.77
CA PRO A 128 -9.14 -1.08 4.17
C PRO A 128 -8.57 -2.46 4.47
N CYS A 129 -7.50 -2.48 5.28
CA CYS A 129 -6.77 -3.68 5.66
C CYS A 129 -6.35 -3.56 7.12
N ILE A 130 -6.47 -4.62 7.91
CA ILE A 130 -5.98 -4.64 9.29
C ILE A 130 -4.53 -5.10 9.36
N LEU A 131 -3.84 -4.66 10.42
CA LEU A 131 -2.62 -5.26 10.95
C LEU A 131 -2.89 -5.67 12.38
N SER A 132 -2.54 -6.90 12.76
CA SER A 132 -2.75 -7.42 14.10
C SER A 132 -1.45 -7.89 14.75
N LEU A 133 -1.06 -7.25 15.86
CA LEU A 133 -0.01 -7.74 16.75
C LEU A 133 -0.67 -8.49 17.89
N VAL A 134 -0.56 -9.82 17.87
CA VAL A 134 -1.08 -10.68 18.95
C VAL A 134 -0.02 -10.81 20.03
N THR A 135 -0.38 -10.58 21.30
CA THR A 135 0.54 -10.59 22.44
C THR A 135 0.18 -11.69 23.44
N LYS A 136 1.18 -12.30 24.07
CA LYS A 136 1.03 -13.38 25.07
C LYS A 136 2.11 -13.27 26.14
N GLY A 137 1.85 -12.55 27.21
CA GLY A 137 2.90 -12.23 28.21
C GLY A 137 4.02 -11.43 27.57
N ASP A 138 5.27 -11.90 27.72
CA ASP A 138 6.46 -11.27 27.14
C ASP A 138 6.76 -11.72 25.71
N GLN A 139 5.75 -12.26 25.01
CA GLN A 139 5.89 -12.76 23.64
C GLN A 139 4.91 -12.06 22.70
N ILE A 140 5.32 -11.93 21.44
CA ILE A 140 4.47 -11.49 20.33
C ILE A 140 4.44 -12.55 19.24
N LEU A 141 3.29 -12.69 18.58
CA LEU A 141 3.15 -13.55 17.42
C LEU A 141 3.55 -12.78 16.17
N LEU A 142 4.53 -13.31 15.45
CA LEU A 142 4.90 -12.80 14.13
C LEU A 142 4.84 -13.96 13.12
N ALA A 143 4.51 -13.60 11.90
CA ALA A 143 4.34 -14.53 10.79
C ALA A 143 5.12 -14.11 9.54
N ARG A 144 5.45 -15.08 8.70
CA ARG A 144 6.08 -14.88 7.40
C ARG A 144 5.10 -15.25 6.30
N ASN A 145 4.71 -14.25 5.53
CA ASN A 145 3.97 -14.47 4.29
C ASN A 145 4.87 -15.13 3.24
N ALA A 146 4.31 -16.00 2.40
CA ALA A 146 5.02 -16.72 1.34
C ALA A 146 5.77 -15.79 0.37
N LEU A 147 5.30 -14.55 0.20
CA LEU A 147 5.93 -13.54 -0.65
C LEU A 147 7.09 -12.79 0.02
N PHE A 148 7.30 -12.98 1.33
CA PHE A 148 8.38 -12.30 2.04
C PHE A 148 9.71 -13.04 1.87
N PRO A 149 10.83 -12.30 1.91
CA PRO A 149 12.15 -12.93 2.00
C PRO A 149 12.25 -13.86 3.21
N ASN A 150 13.08 -14.89 3.09
CA ASN A 150 13.34 -15.79 4.20
C ASN A 150 13.87 -15.02 5.43
N GLY A 151 13.30 -15.32 6.59
CA GLY A 151 13.67 -14.70 7.86
C GLY A 151 13.05 -13.32 8.12
N LEU A 152 12.23 -12.77 7.24
CA LEU A 152 11.46 -11.54 7.48
C LEU A 152 10.08 -11.92 8.02
N PHE A 153 9.80 -11.54 9.26
CA PHE A 153 8.53 -11.76 9.95
C PHE A 153 7.81 -10.43 10.22
N SER A 154 6.51 -10.43 10.18
CA SER A 154 5.66 -9.25 10.36
C SER A 154 4.45 -9.58 11.23
N ALA A 155 3.74 -8.53 11.68
CA ALA A 155 2.37 -8.68 12.18
C ALA A 155 1.48 -9.24 11.06
N LEU A 156 0.42 -9.99 11.43
CA LEU A 156 -0.58 -10.53 10.51
C LEU A 156 -1.37 -9.40 9.87
N ALA A 157 -1.85 -9.59 8.65
CA ALA A 157 -2.56 -8.55 7.90
C ALA A 157 -3.60 -9.14 6.97
N GLY A 158 -4.82 -8.62 7.00
CA GLY A 158 -5.90 -9.08 6.13
C GLY A 158 -6.83 -7.97 5.69
N PHE A 159 -7.53 -8.19 4.57
CA PHE A 159 -8.50 -7.23 4.05
C PHE A 159 -9.82 -7.29 4.80
N ILE A 160 -10.41 -6.11 5.05
CA ILE A 160 -11.76 -6.01 5.56
C ILE A 160 -12.73 -6.41 4.44
N GLU A 161 -13.55 -7.43 4.69
CA GLU A 161 -14.55 -7.89 3.74
C GLU A 161 -15.84 -7.06 3.82
N VAL A 162 -16.71 -7.23 2.82
CA VAL A 162 -18.00 -6.54 2.76
C VAL A 162 -18.83 -6.86 4.00
N SER A 163 -19.31 -5.83 4.67
CA SER A 163 -20.09 -5.88 5.93
C SER A 163 -19.34 -6.26 7.20
N GLU A 164 -18.03 -6.47 7.15
CA GLU A 164 -17.23 -6.67 8.37
C GLU A 164 -16.84 -5.33 9.02
N THR A 165 -16.72 -5.35 10.33
CA THR A 165 -15.96 -4.34 11.09
C THR A 165 -14.48 -4.71 11.12
N ALA A 166 -13.61 -3.76 11.43
CA ALA A 166 -12.16 -4.03 11.52
C ALA A 166 -11.83 -5.06 12.62
N GLU A 167 -12.58 -5.06 13.73
CA GLU A 167 -12.41 -6.00 14.84
C GLU A 167 -12.89 -7.43 14.49
N GLU A 168 -13.93 -7.56 13.68
CA GLU A 168 -14.40 -8.85 13.16
C GLU A 168 -13.39 -9.42 12.18
N THR A 169 -12.92 -8.60 11.23
CA THR A 169 -11.84 -8.97 10.29
C THR A 169 -10.61 -9.44 11.04
N LEU A 170 -10.16 -8.69 12.06
CA LEU A 170 -8.98 -9.05 12.83
C LEU A 170 -9.12 -10.45 13.45
N LYS A 171 -10.27 -10.76 14.04
CA LYS A 171 -10.52 -12.08 14.63
C LYS A 171 -10.54 -13.18 13.58
N ARG A 172 -11.20 -12.92 12.43
CA ARG A 172 -11.28 -13.87 11.32
C ARG A 172 -9.89 -14.18 10.76
N GLU A 173 -9.13 -13.14 10.38
CA GLU A 173 -7.80 -13.30 9.78
C GLU A 173 -6.83 -14.03 10.71
N VAL A 174 -6.76 -13.65 12.00
CA VAL A 174 -5.90 -14.35 12.95
C VAL A 174 -6.31 -15.82 13.12
N LEU A 175 -7.62 -16.10 13.10
CA LEU A 175 -8.10 -17.48 13.19
C LEU A 175 -7.83 -18.27 11.90
N GLU A 176 -8.00 -17.66 10.73
CA GLU A 176 -7.78 -18.30 9.43
C GLU A 176 -6.31 -18.60 9.20
N GLU A 177 -5.45 -17.61 9.38
CA GLU A 177 -4.02 -17.70 9.07
C GLU A 177 -3.21 -18.54 10.07
N VAL A 178 -3.55 -18.48 11.37
CA VAL A 178 -2.73 -19.11 12.42
C VAL A 178 -3.51 -19.88 13.49
N LYS A 179 -4.83 -20.04 13.38
CA LYS A 179 -5.71 -20.81 14.29
C LYS A 179 -5.74 -20.29 15.75
N ILE A 180 -5.44 -19.01 15.96
CA ILE A 180 -5.43 -18.36 17.27
C ILE A 180 -6.70 -17.53 17.46
N ASN A 181 -7.32 -17.63 18.65
CA ASN A 181 -8.37 -16.71 19.07
C ASN A 181 -7.75 -15.56 19.87
N VAL A 182 -8.33 -14.36 19.69
CA VAL A 182 -7.83 -13.12 20.31
C VAL A 182 -8.95 -12.37 21.03
N LYS A 183 -8.52 -11.55 22.00
CA LYS A 183 -9.39 -10.68 22.80
C LYS A 183 -8.72 -9.32 23.04
N ASN A 184 -9.45 -8.39 23.70
CA ASN A 184 -8.94 -7.08 24.10
C ASN A 184 -8.27 -6.31 22.95
N ILE A 185 -8.97 -6.18 21.82
CA ILE A 185 -8.50 -5.51 20.61
C ILE A 185 -8.40 -3.99 20.90
N ARG A 186 -7.24 -3.41 20.66
CA ARG A 186 -6.91 -2.00 20.90
C ARG A 186 -6.32 -1.38 19.63
N TYR A 187 -6.93 -0.30 19.15
CA TYR A 187 -6.40 0.45 18.00
C TYR A 187 -5.05 1.10 18.34
N PHE A 188 -4.08 0.96 17.43
CA PHE A 188 -2.75 1.54 17.54
C PHE A 188 -2.57 2.77 16.62
N GLY A 189 -2.91 2.64 15.34
CA GLY A 189 -2.71 3.69 14.37
C GLY A 189 -3.04 3.27 12.95
N SER A 190 -2.84 4.17 11.98
CA SER A 190 -3.07 3.89 10.58
C SER A 190 -1.98 4.42 9.67
N GLN A 191 -1.91 3.87 8.46
CA GLN A 191 -1.00 4.31 7.38
C GLN A 191 -1.64 4.08 6.02
N SER A 192 -1.54 5.08 5.15
CA SER A 192 -1.80 4.88 3.73
C SER A 192 -0.70 3.98 3.14
N TRP A 193 -1.11 2.93 2.44
CA TRP A 193 -0.22 1.98 1.79
C TRP A 193 -0.52 1.95 0.29
N PRO A 194 0.26 2.67 -0.54
CA PRO A 194 -0.07 2.93 -1.94
C PRO A 194 0.29 1.78 -2.90
N PHE A 195 0.06 0.51 -2.51
CA PHE A 195 0.41 -0.67 -3.30
C PHE A 195 -0.73 -1.70 -3.37
N PRO A 196 -1.75 -1.49 -4.23
CA PRO A 196 -1.97 -0.29 -5.05
C PRO A 196 -2.68 0.85 -4.33
N SER A 197 -3.61 0.58 -3.39
CA SER A 197 -4.43 1.59 -2.70
C SER A 197 -5.05 1.02 -1.43
N GLN A 198 -4.29 0.94 -0.36
CA GLN A 198 -4.73 0.41 0.92
C GLN A 198 -4.70 1.46 2.03
N LEU A 199 -5.58 1.32 3.00
CA LEU A 199 -5.50 1.96 4.30
C LEU A 199 -5.24 0.87 5.34
N MET A 200 -4.02 0.85 5.88
CA MET A 200 -3.65 -0.07 6.95
C MET A 200 -4.14 0.47 8.29
N LEU A 201 -4.85 -0.35 9.06
CA LEU A 201 -5.36 -0.09 10.41
C LEU A 201 -4.71 -1.06 11.38
N ALA A 202 -3.81 -0.59 12.23
CA ALA A 202 -3.06 -1.43 13.15
C ALA A 202 -3.73 -1.54 14.51
N TYR A 203 -3.70 -2.76 15.04
CA TYR A 203 -4.26 -3.12 16.34
C TYR A 203 -3.27 -3.99 17.13
N ILE A 204 -3.32 -3.85 18.46
CA ILE A 204 -2.72 -4.79 19.41
C ILE A 204 -3.86 -5.59 20.02
N CYS A 205 -3.70 -6.90 20.13
CA CYS A 205 -4.70 -7.76 20.77
C CYS A 205 -4.03 -8.83 21.62
N ASP A 206 -4.74 -9.31 22.62
CA ASP A 206 -4.23 -10.33 23.52
C ASP A 206 -4.60 -11.73 23.01
N TYR A 207 -3.68 -12.68 23.14
CA TYR A 207 -3.97 -14.09 22.95
C TYR A 207 -5.10 -14.53 23.89
N ASP A 208 -6.04 -15.32 23.39
CA ASP A 208 -7.12 -15.93 24.18
C ASP A 208 -6.95 -17.44 24.26
N SER A 209 -6.92 -18.10 23.12
CA SER A 209 -6.82 -19.57 23.04
C SER A 209 -6.33 -20.03 21.66
N GLY A 210 -6.04 -21.33 21.52
CA GLY A 210 -5.61 -21.96 20.28
C GLY A 210 -4.13 -22.31 20.27
N GLU A 211 -3.71 -23.10 19.30
CA GLU A 211 -2.31 -23.43 19.01
C GLU A 211 -2.00 -22.95 17.59
N ILE A 212 -0.75 -22.49 17.37
CA ILE A 212 -0.35 -22.00 16.05
C ILE A 212 -0.37 -23.14 15.04
N GLU A 213 -1.20 -22.97 14.03
CA GLU A 213 -1.25 -23.84 12.86
C GLU A 213 -1.40 -22.94 11.63
N VAL A 214 -0.38 -22.87 10.80
CA VAL A 214 -0.37 -22.03 9.59
C VAL A 214 -1.21 -22.66 8.48
N ASP A 215 -1.82 -21.82 7.63
CA ASP A 215 -2.56 -22.28 6.44
C ASP A 215 -1.64 -22.92 5.38
N GLY A 216 -0.36 -22.53 5.37
CA GLY A 216 0.67 -23.06 4.46
C GLY A 216 0.60 -22.50 3.03
N GLU A 217 -0.38 -21.66 2.73
CA GLU A 217 -0.56 -21.01 1.42
C GLU A 217 -0.14 -19.55 1.48
N GLU A 218 -0.76 -18.75 2.34
CA GLU A 218 -0.44 -17.35 2.55
C GLU A 218 0.61 -17.20 3.65
N ILE A 219 0.38 -17.79 4.80
CA ILE A 219 1.33 -17.82 5.91
C ILE A 219 2.07 -19.17 5.93
N VAL A 220 3.38 -19.12 5.72
CA VAL A 220 4.23 -20.31 5.65
C VAL A 220 4.98 -20.58 6.95
N GLU A 221 5.14 -19.59 7.81
CA GLU A 221 5.75 -19.70 9.14
C GLU A 221 5.07 -18.73 10.10
N ALA A 222 4.76 -19.18 11.32
CA ALA A 222 4.30 -18.31 12.40
C ALA A 222 4.78 -18.89 13.73
N GLN A 223 5.22 -18.02 14.65
CA GLN A 223 5.63 -18.44 15.98
C GLN A 223 5.59 -17.30 16.99
N TRP A 224 5.65 -17.66 18.27
CA TRP A 224 5.82 -16.74 19.37
C TRP A 224 7.30 -16.35 19.50
N PHE A 225 7.58 -15.05 19.50
CA PHE A 225 8.91 -14.51 19.73
C PHE A 225 8.96 -13.78 21.08
N ASN A 226 10.00 -14.00 21.84
CA ASN A 226 10.28 -13.19 23.02
C ASN A 226 10.71 -11.78 22.61
N LEU A 227 10.34 -10.77 23.38
CA LEU A 227 10.63 -9.36 23.03
C LEU A 227 12.14 -9.05 22.94
N ASP A 228 12.99 -9.84 23.61
CA ASP A 228 14.45 -9.72 23.59
C ASP A 228 15.14 -10.51 22.45
N GLN A 229 14.38 -11.32 21.68
CA GLN A 229 14.93 -12.23 20.65
C GLN A 229 14.06 -12.24 19.38
N LEU A 230 13.97 -11.08 18.74
CA LEU A 230 13.15 -10.93 17.55
C LEU A 230 13.89 -11.32 16.26
N PRO A 231 13.17 -11.81 15.26
CA PRO A 231 13.69 -12.02 13.90
C PRO A 231 13.87 -10.68 13.18
N ASN A 232 14.25 -10.72 11.90
CA ASN A 232 14.14 -9.53 11.07
C ASN A 232 12.66 -9.12 10.94
N THR A 233 12.37 -7.84 11.16
CA THR A 233 11.03 -7.25 11.05
C THR A 233 11.03 -6.09 10.05
N PRO A 234 9.86 -5.67 9.55
CA PRO A 234 9.76 -4.50 8.70
C PRO A 234 10.33 -3.24 9.37
N PRO A 235 10.88 -2.29 8.59
CA PRO A 235 11.43 -1.05 9.15
C PRO A 235 10.33 -0.15 9.73
N GLU A 236 10.71 0.78 10.62
CA GLU A 236 9.79 1.76 11.25
C GLU A 236 9.11 2.74 10.27
N THR A 237 9.57 2.81 9.03
CA THR A 237 8.87 3.53 7.97
C THR A 237 7.54 2.86 7.60
N THR A 238 7.35 1.59 7.97
CA THR A 238 6.09 0.85 7.81
C THR A 238 5.28 0.83 9.10
N LEU A 239 3.95 0.72 8.98
CA LEU A 239 3.07 0.62 10.14
C LEU A 239 3.34 -0.64 10.98
N SER A 240 3.65 -1.77 10.32
CA SER A 240 4.00 -3.02 11.03
C SER A 240 5.29 -2.86 11.84
N GLY A 241 6.34 -2.25 11.27
CA GLY A 241 7.58 -2.00 12.00
C GLY A 241 7.37 -1.06 13.19
N ARG A 242 6.59 0.02 13.03
CA ARG A 242 6.23 0.93 14.14
C ARG A 242 5.43 0.23 15.22
N LEU A 243 4.46 -0.60 14.84
CA LEU A 243 3.62 -1.36 15.77
C LEU A 243 4.48 -2.27 16.66
N ILE A 244 5.38 -3.05 16.03
CA ILE A 244 6.28 -3.98 16.72
C ILE A 244 7.22 -3.21 17.66
N ASN A 245 7.93 -2.19 17.15
CA ASN A 245 8.93 -1.45 17.91
C ASN A 245 8.31 -0.64 19.06
N SER A 246 7.12 -0.04 18.87
CA SER A 246 6.41 0.64 19.95
C SER A 246 6.04 -0.32 21.08
N TYR A 247 5.55 -1.52 20.74
CA TYR A 247 5.21 -2.51 21.77
C TYR A 247 6.43 -2.95 22.58
N ILE A 248 7.58 -3.17 21.92
CA ILE A 248 8.84 -3.52 22.60
C ILE A 248 9.32 -2.41 23.53
N SER A 249 9.21 -1.14 23.10
CA SER A 249 9.68 0.01 23.87
C SER A 249 8.84 0.28 25.12
N ASP A 250 7.60 -0.21 25.16
CA ASP A 250 6.66 -0.03 26.27
C ASP A 250 6.75 -1.15 27.32
N HIS A 251 7.53 -2.24 27.04
CA HIS A 251 7.70 -3.44 27.89
C HIS A 251 9.15 -3.79 28.14
#